data_293337531d85ec5a039ae7ea3ed27c83
#
_entry.id   293337531d85ec5a039ae7ea3ed27c83
#
_cell.length_a   1.000
_cell.length_b   1.000
_cell.length_c   1.000
_cell.angle_alpha   90.00
_cell.angle_beta   90.00
_cell.angle_gamma   90.00
#
_symmetry.space_group_name_H-M   'P 1'
#
loop_
_entity.id
_entity.type
_entity.pdbx_description
1 polymer ?
#
loop_
_entity_poly.entity_id
_entity_poly.type
_entity_poly.pdbx_seq_one_letter_code
_entity_poly.pdbx_strand_id
1 'polypeptide(L)'
;MRRTLIAASILLLPGCGLQPLYAGGSSGSVAATLRQVSVDTIPGRNGWLVYNNLKERLAEAGETRPAYRLHVELDDSIIGLGIRGDRAVTRERRTLRARYQLIQTSSGQVVLDATAGSDAGIDVVSSEYATVAAEQTAEENLANVVADQIVARLALYATRTSGAK
;
A
#
# COMPACT_ATOMS: atom_id res chain seq x y z
N MET A 1 -12.16 20.76 -51.42
CA MET A 1 -11.00 19.93 -51.17
C MET A 1 -10.13 20.31 -49.91
N ARG A 2 -10.17 21.52 -49.36
CA ARG A 2 -9.38 21.91 -48.16
C ARG A 2 -10.01 21.50 -46.81
N ARG A 3 -11.31 21.16 -46.75
CA ARG A 3 -12.00 20.77 -45.52
C ARG A 3 -11.90 19.27 -45.18
N THR A 4 -11.59 18.43 -46.13
CA THR A 4 -11.43 16.96 -45.94
C THR A 4 -10.06 16.58 -45.42
N LEU A 5 -9.04 17.41 -45.57
CA LEU A 5 -7.69 17.15 -45.08
C LEU A 5 -7.53 17.36 -43.55
N ILE A 6 -8.36 18.18 -42.93
CA ILE A 6 -8.31 18.47 -41.48
C ILE A 6 -8.92 17.31 -40.66
N ALA A 7 -9.91 16.60 -41.22
CA ALA A 7 -10.56 15.48 -40.55
C ALA A 7 -9.67 14.20 -40.46
N ALA A 8 -8.69 14.05 -41.36
CA ALA A 8 -7.79 12.89 -41.37
C ALA A 8 -6.64 13.01 -40.38
N SER A 9 -6.28 14.23 -39.92
CA SER A 9 -5.17 14.44 -38.94
C SER A 9 -5.51 14.09 -37.49
N ILE A 10 -6.78 13.93 -37.14
CA ILE A 10 -7.22 13.68 -35.74
C ILE A 10 -7.14 12.18 -35.39
N LEU A 11 -7.01 11.30 -36.37
CA LEU A 11 -6.95 9.84 -36.18
C LEU A 11 -5.55 9.27 -35.83
N LEU A 12 -4.51 10.10 -35.79
CA LEU A 12 -3.13 9.69 -35.54
C LEU A 12 -2.60 10.08 -34.14
N LEU A 13 -3.49 10.35 -33.14
CA LEU A 13 -3.00 10.42 -31.76
C LEU A 13 -2.65 8.99 -31.33
N PRO A 14 -1.36 8.71 -31.06
CA PRO A 14 -1.01 7.46 -30.39
C PRO A 14 -1.68 7.51 -29.02
N GLY A 15 -2.68 6.65 -28.79
CA GLY A 15 -3.26 6.45 -27.48
C GLY A 15 -2.11 6.14 -26.52
N CYS A 16 -1.87 7.00 -25.54
CA CYS A 16 -0.97 6.70 -24.46
C CYS A 16 -1.40 5.32 -23.91
N GLY A 17 -0.56 4.31 -24.06
CA GLY A 17 -0.82 2.95 -23.62
C GLY A 17 -0.88 2.82 -22.10
N LEU A 18 -1.72 3.62 -21.44
CA LEU A 18 -2.05 3.53 -20.04
C LEU A 18 -2.89 2.26 -19.84
N GLN A 19 -2.20 1.15 -19.59
CA GLN A 19 -2.89 -0.05 -19.16
C GLN A 19 -3.25 0.10 -17.68
N PRO A 20 -4.53 -0.08 -17.30
CA PRO A 20 -4.91 -0.09 -15.90
C PRO A 20 -4.17 -1.21 -15.18
N LEU A 21 -3.67 -0.92 -13.97
CA LEU A 21 -2.86 -1.85 -13.16
C LEU A 21 -3.57 -3.21 -12.94
N TYR A 22 -4.90 -3.21 -12.98
CA TYR A 22 -5.77 -4.38 -12.89
C TYR A 22 -6.46 -4.69 -14.23
N ALA A 23 -5.75 -4.60 -15.35
CA ALA A 23 -6.27 -5.05 -16.63
C ALA A 23 -6.65 -6.53 -16.54
N GLY A 24 -7.94 -6.85 -16.74
CA GLY A 24 -8.49 -8.21 -16.57
C GLY A 24 -9.23 -8.45 -15.24
N GLY A 25 -9.36 -7.44 -14.37
CA GLY A 25 -10.10 -7.57 -13.11
C GLY A 25 -9.55 -8.66 -12.19
N SER A 26 -10.42 -9.35 -11.44
CA SER A 26 -10.05 -10.42 -10.50
C SER A 26 -9.46 -11.68 -11.15
N SER A 27 -9.58 -11.85 -12.47
CA SER A 27 -9.06 -12.99 -13.23
C SER A 27 -7.76 -12.68 -14.01
N GLY A 28 -7.25 -11.45 -13.95
CA GLY A 28 -6.01 -11.04 -14.61
C GLY A 28 -4.76 -11.72 -14.04
N SER A 29 -3.68 -11.76 -14.82
CA SER A 29 -2.39 -12.35 -14.39
C SER A 29 -1.82 -11.71 -13.14
N VAL A 30 -2.01 -10.41 -12.97
CA VAL A 30 -1.60 -9.67 -11.76
C VAL A 30 -2.36 -10.17 -10.54
N ALA A 31 -3.69 -10.27 -10.63
CA ALA A 31 -4.52 -10.78 -9.53
C ALA A 31 -4.18 -12.24 -9.19
N ALA A 32 -3.88 -13.07 -10.19
CA ALA A 32 -3.43 -14.45 -9.99
C ALA A 32 -2.10 -14.52 -9.23
N THR A 33 -1.15 -13.63 -9.54
CA THR A 33 0.13 -13.54 -8.83
C THR A 33 -0.05 -13.03 -7.39
N LEU A 34 -0.89 -12.00 -7.19
CA LEU A 34 -1.14 -11.45 -5.84
C LEU A 34 -1.77 -12.47 -4.90
N ARG A 35 -2.67 -13.32 -5.39
CA ARG A 35 -3.25 -14.44 -4.60
C ARG A 35 -2.24 -15.50 -4.17
N GLN A 36 -1.07 -15.56 -4.79
CA GLN A 36 0.01 -16.49 -4.44
C GLN A 36 0.98 -15.89 -3.41
N VAL A 37 0.70 -14.72 -2.87
CA VAL A 37 1.50 -14.06 -1.84
C VAL A 37 0.89 -14.38 -0.48
N SER A 38 1.64 -15.04 0.39
CA SER A 38 1.32 -15.16 1.82
C SER A 38 1.97 -14.03 2.60
N VAL A 39 1.29 -13.55 3.63
CA VAL A 39 1.80 -12.49 4.51
C VAL A 39 2.25 -13.11 5.83
N ASP A 40 3.50 -12.83 6.24
CA ASP A 40 3.98 -13.22 7.57
C ASP A 40 3.23 -12.44 8.65
N THR A 41 3.09 -13.05 9.84
CA THR A 41 2.50 -12.37 10.99
C THR A 41 3.34 -11.15 11.36
N ILE A 42 2.68 -9.99 11.47
CA ILE A 42 3.33 -8.73 11.84
C ILE A 42 3.01 -8.44 13.31
N PRO A 43 4.00 -8.24 14.18
CA PRO A 43 3.78 -8.06 15.61
C PRO A 43 3.13 -6.71 15.93
N GLY A 44 2.43 -6.65 17.08
CA GLY A 44 1.83 -5.43 17.61
C GLY A 44 0.46 -5.09 17.01
N ARG A 45 -0.20 -4.06 17.57
CA ARG A 45 -1.53 -3.60 17.14
C ARG A 45 -1.50 -3.09 15.68
N ASN A 46 -0.54 -2.22 15.36
CA ASN A 46 -0.35 -1.72 13.99
C ASN A 46 -0.06 -2.87 13.02
N GLY A 47 0.73 -3.86 13.48
CA GLY A 47 1.01 -5.06 12.74
C GLY A 47 -0.26 -5.85 12.40
N TRP A 48 -1.15 -6.01 13.36
CA TRP A 48 -2.44 -6.67 13.16
C TRP A 48 -3.32 -5.92 12.14
N LEU A 49 -3.38 -4.58 12.23
CA LEU A 49 -4.14 -3.76 11.28
C LEU A 49 -3.59 -3.88 9.84
N VAL A 50 -2.28 -3.71 9.67
CA VAL A 50 -1.63 -3.81 8.36
C VAL A 50 -1.77 -5.23 7.80
N TYR A 51 -1.58 -6.26 8.61
CA TYR A 51 -1.73 -7.67 8.23
C TYR A 51 -3.12 -7.97 7.69
N ASN A 52 -4.19 -7.58 8.40
CA ASN A 52 -5.56 -7.80 7.96
C ASN A 52 -5.88 -7.05 6.66
N ASN A 53 -5.45 -5.79 6.57
CA ASN A 53 -5.60 -4.99 5.36
C ASN A 53 -4.88 -5.61 4.15
N LEU A 54 -3.68 -6.16 4.34
CA LEU A 54 -2.94 -6.87 3.28
C LEU A 54 -3.65 -8.16 2.87
N LYS A 55 -4.09 -8.97 3.83
CA LYS A 55 -4.81 -10.22 3.54
C LYS A 55 -6.09 -9.99 2.74
N GLU A 56 -6.88 -9.00 3.12
CA GLU A 56 -8.09 -8.63 2.41
C GLU A 56 -7.80 -8.24 0.94
N ARG A 57 -6.78 -7.39 0.72
CA ARG A 57 -6.44 -6.89 -0.62
C ARG A 57 -5.75 -7.91 -1.51
N LEU A 58 -4.97 -8.80 -0.92
CA LEU A 58 -4.28 -9.87 -1.66
C LEU A 58 -5.22 -11.03 -1.99
N ALA A 59 -6.40 -11.10 -1.34
CA ALA A 59 -7.37 -12.18 -1.48
C ALA A 59 -6.68 -13.55 -1.38
N GLU A 60 -5.86 -13.73 -0.33
CA GLU A 60 -5.02 -14.91 -0.12
C GLU A 60 -5.85 -16.20 -0.30
N ALA A 61 -5.49 -16.97 -1.32
CA ALA A 61 -6.15 -18.25 -1.60
C ALA A 61 -5.65 -19.29 -0.60
N GLY A 62 -6.42 -19.55 0.45
CA GLY A 62 -6.03 -20.32 1.62
C GLY A 62 -5.62 -21.79 1.39
N GLU A 63 -5.67 -22.32 0.17
CA GLU A 63 -5.37 -23.73 -0.11
C GLU A 63 -4.19 -23.97 -1.05
N THR A 64 -3.68 -22.94 -1.71
CA THR A 64 -2.57 -23.10 -2.65
C THR A 64 -1.24 -22.79 -1.94
N ARG A 65 -0.21 -23.61 -2.15
CA ARG A 65 1.14 -23.30 -1.67
C ARG A 65 1.55 -21.93 -2.21
N PRO A 66 1.81 -20.94 -1.34
CA PRO A 66 2.16 -19.60 -1.79
C PRO A 66 3.50 -19.63 -2.54
N ALA A 67 3.52 -19.03 -3.73
CA ALA A 67 4.75 -18.87 -4.50
C ALA A 67 5.69 -17.83 -3.89
N TYR A 68 5.11 -16.89 -3.13
CA TYR A 68 5.83 -15.79 -2.50
C TYR A 68 5.40 -15.63 -1.05
N ARG A 69 6.33 -15.16 -0.22
CA ARG A 69 6.13 -14.78 1.15
C ARG A 69 6.47 -13.31 1.31
N LEU A 70 5.57 -12.53 1.88
CA LEU A 70 5.74 -11.12 2.19
C LEU A 70 6.11 -10.96 3.66
N HIS A 71 7.34 -10.55 3.91
CA HIS A 71 7.84 -10.18 5.22
C HIS A 71 7.76 -8.67 5.39
N VAL A 72 7.19 -8.18 6.51
CA VAL A 72 6.97 -6.75 6.77
C VAL A 72 7.45 -6.41 8.18
N GLU A 73 8.28 -5.38 8.28
CA GLU A 73 8.73 -4.76 9.52
C GLU A 73 8.13 -3.35 9.62
N LEU A 74 7.51 -3.03 10.75
CA LEU A 74 6.89 -1.73 10.98
C LEU A 74 7.68 -0.90 11.99
N ASP A 75 7.74 0.40 11.73
CA ASP A 75 8.17 1.44 12.64
C ASP A 75 7.05 2.47 12.78
N ASP A 76 6.57 2.67 14.01
CA ASP A 76 5.48 3.58 14.35
C ASP A 76 5.96 4.57 15.41
N SER A 77 5.77 5.85 15.15
CA SER A 77 6.20 6.92 16.03
C SER A 77 5.16 8.02 16.13
N ILE A 78 4.99 8.58 17.34
CA ILE A 78 4.21 9.79 17.61
C ILE A 78 5.13 10.86 18.15
N ILE A 79 5.06 12.06 17.59
CA ILE A 79 5.79 13.23 18.06
C ILE A 79 4.85 14.40 18.29
N GLY A 80 4.99 15.06 19.44
CA GLY A 80 4.26 16.29 19.77
C GLY A 80 4.78 17.48 18.96
N LEU A 81 3.86 18.25 18.40
CA LEU A 81 4.12 19.45 17.61
C LEU A 81 3.30 20.61 18.18
N GLY A 82 3.86 21.84 18.11
CA GLY A 82 3.14 23.03 18.56
C GLY A 82 3.00 23.07 20.08
N ILE A 83 3.88 23.81 20.73
CA ILE A 83 3.87 24.02 22.19
C ILE A 83 3.24 25.39 22.45
N ARG A 84 2.19 25.44 23.25
CA ARG A 84 1.64 26.69 23.77
C ARG A 84 2.59 27.32 24.81
N GLY A 85 2.34 28.60 25.17
CA GLY A 85 3.11 29.28 26.20
C GLY A 85 3.07 28.57 27.56
N ASP A 86 2.06 27.73 27.81
CA ASP A 86 1.92 26.86 28.99
C ASP A 86 2.62 25.48 28.81
N ARG A 87 3.37 25.30 27.75
CA ARG A 87 4.05 24.05 27.34
C ARG A 87 3.12 22.87 26.99
N ALA A 88 1.84 23.12 26.79
CA ALA A 88 0.92 22.07 26.33
C ALA A 88 1.13 21.76 24.83
N VAL A 89 1.20 20.48 24.50
CA VAL A 89 1.19 20.00 23.12
C VAL A 89 -0.20 20.27 22.54
N THR A 90 -0.27 20.88 21.37
CA THR A 90 -1.54 21.21 20.71
C THR A 90 -1.80 20.37 19.47
N ARG A 91 -0.77 19.72 18.96
CA ARG A 91 -0.82 18.89 17.78
C ARG A 91 0.21 17.76 17.88
N GLU A 92 -0.13 16.61 17.37
CA GLU A 92 0.77 15.46 17.22
C GLU A 92 0.86 15.06 15.78
N ARG A 93 1.98 14.41 15.45
CA ARG A 93 2.16 13.70 14.18
C ARG A 93 2.46 12.25 14.48
N ARG A 94 1.62 11.36 13.96
CA ARG A 94 1.89 9.94 13.94
C ARG A 94 2.44 9.56 12.58
N THR A 95 3.53 8.81 12.56
CA THR A 95 4.19 8.33 11.34
C THR A 95 4.27 6.82 11.40
N LEU A 96 3.75 6.14 10.36
CA LEU A 96 3.89 4.70 10.20
C LEU A 96 4.77 4.42 8.98
N ARG A 97 5.86 3.66 9.19
CA ARG A 97 6.78 3.21 8.15
C ARG A 97 6.78 1.69 8.10
N ALA A 98 6.88 1.15 6.89
CA ALA A 98 7.02 -0.28 6.64
C ALA A 98 8.22 -0.52 5.74
N ARG A 99 9.16 -1.39 6.16
CA ARG A 99 10.09 -2.05 5.27
C ARG A 99 9.54 -3.43 4.96
N TYR A 100 9.53 -3.82 3.70
CA TYR A 100 8.98 -5.11 3.32
C TYR A 100 9.79 -5.79 2.22
N GLN A 101 9.81 -7.12 2.30
CA GLN A 101 10.52 -7.98 1.38
C GLN A 101 9.56 -9.04 0.82
N LEU A 102 9.56 -9.18 -0.51
CA LEU A 102 8.90 -10.29 -1.18
C LEU A 102 9.93 -11.38 -1.43
N ILE A 103 9.69 -12.53 -0.87
CA ILE A 103 10.62 -13.68 -0.89
C ILE A 103 9.99 -14.78 -1.74
N GLN A 104 10.70 -15.25 -2.75
CA GLN A 104 10.26 -16.41 -3.53
C GLN A 104 10.41 -17.68 -2.69
N THR A 105 9.29 -18.39 -2.46
CA THR A 105 9.26 -19.53 -1.53
C THR A 105 10.12 -20.71 -2.00
N SER A 106 10.26 -20.92 -3.31
CA SER A 106 11.03 -22.03 -3.88
C SER A 106 12.54 -21.89 -3.75
N SER A 107 13.06 -20.66 -3.79
CA SER A 107 14.51 -20.37 -3.79
C SER A 107 14.99 -19.67 -2.51
N GLY A 108 14.06 -19.08 -1.73
CA GLY A 108 14.40 -18.21 -0.61
C GLY A 108 14.97 -16.84 -1.03
N GLN A 109 14.98 -16.55 -2.32
CA GLN A 109 15.52 -15.29 -2.85
C GLN A 109 14.58 -14.12 -2.58
N VAL A 110 15.12 -12.99 -2.12
CA VAL A 110 14.39 -11.72 -2.06
C VAL A 110 14.28 -11.15 -3.48
N VAL A 111 13.07 -11.07 -3.99
CA VAL A 111 12.77 -10.58 -5.35
C VAL A 111 12.28 -9.12 -5.37
N LEU A 112 11.89 -8.61 -4.21
CA LEU A 112 11.54 -7.20 -4.01
C LEU A 112 11.91 -6.81 -2.57
N ASP A 113 12.62 -5.71 -2.39
CA ASP A 113 12.88 -5.04 -1.11
C ASP A 113 12.51 -3.57 -1.29
N ALA A 114 11.59 -3.06 -0.48
CA ALA A 114 11.09 -1.71 -0.61
C ALA A 114 10.52 -1.18 0.72
N THR A 115 10.17 0.10 0.71
CA THR A 115 9.55 0.78 1.85
C THR A 115 8.23 1.43 1.45
N ALA A 116 7.31 1.49 2.39
CA ALA A 116 6.07 2.24 2.32
C ALA A 116 5.92 3.09 3.59
N GLY A 117 5.09 4.12 3.55
CA GLY A 117 4.83 4.88 4.77
C GLY A 117 3.99 6.10 4.53
N SER A 118 3.38 6.56 5.62
CA SER A 118 2.54 7.75 5.65
C SER A 118 2.60 8.40 7.03
N ASP A 119 2.10 9.63 7.13
CA ASP A 119 1.95 10.35 8.38
C ASP A 119 0.57 11.00 8.47
N ALA A 120 0.09 11.17 9.71
CA ALA A 120 -1.15 11.81 10.04
C ALA A 120 -0.94 12.85 11.14
N GLY A 121 -1.58 14.02 10.99
CA GLY A 121 -1.67 15.04 12.05
C GLY A 121 -2.86 14.75 12.95
N ILE A 122 -2.68 14.91 14.26
CA ILE A 122 -3.68 14.72 15.28
C ILE A 122 -3.76 16.01 16.10
N ASP A 123 -4.93 16.62 16.18
CA ASP A 123 -5.13 17.79 17.04
C ASP A 123 -5.40 17.34 18.48
N VAL A 124 -4.57 17.81 19.41
CA VAL A 124 -4.72 17.53 20.85
C VAL A 124 -5.73 18.52 21.43
N VAL A 125 -6.84 17.99 21.90
CA VAL A 125 -7.92 18.78 22.50
C VAL A 125 -7.95 18.60 24.02
N SER A 126 -8.74 19.41 24.74
CA SER A 126 -8.85 19.34 26.19
C SER A 126 -9.46 18.03 26.73
N SER A 127 -10.13 17.26 25.87
CA SER A 127 -10.68 15.94 26.20
C SER A 127 -9.67 14.87 25.85
N GLU A 128 -9.10 14.20 26.84
CA GLU A 128 -8.17 13.08 26.67
C GLU A 128 -8.81 11.94 25.85
N TYR A 129 -10.08 11.62 26.13
CA TYR A 129 -10.81 10.60 25.39
C TYR A 129 -10.91 10.93 23.89
N ALA A 130 -11.15 12.19 23.53
CA ALA A 130 -11.24 12.60 22.14
C ALA A 130 -9.87 12.53 21.43
N THR A 131 -8.78 12.85 22.15
CA THR A 131 -7.41 12.71 21.61
C THR A 131 -7.08 11.24 21.33
N VAL A 132 -7.35 10.34 22.29
CA VAL A 132 -7.12 8.89 22.11
C VAL A 132 -7.94 8.33 20.95
N ALA A 133 -9.20 8.74 20.79
CA ALA A 133 -10.04 8.32 19.67
C ALA A 133 -9.47 8.82 18.31
N ALA A 134 -8.93 10.04 18.27
CA ALA A 134 -8.28 10.59 17.08
C ALA A 134 -6.98 9.84 16.73
N GLU A 135 -6.16 9.49 17.73
CA GLU A 135 -4.96 8.67 17.56
C GLU A 135 -5.28 7.28 16.98
N GLN A 136 -6.34 6.62 17.50
CA GLN A 136 -6.79 5.31 16.97
C GLN A 136 -7.26 5.42 15.53
N THR A 137 -8.04 6.44 15.20
CA THR A 137 -8.50 6.70 13.82
C THR A 137 -7.32 6.96 12.89
N ALA A 138 -6.32 7.72 13.34
CA ALA A 138 -5.10 7.97 12.58
C ALA A 138 -4.32 6.67 12.33
N GLU A 139 -4.21 5.81 13.34
CA GLU A 139 -3.57 4.49 13.25
C GLU A 139 -4.22 3.61 12.18
N GLU A 140 -5.54 3.49 12.22
CA GLU A 140 -6.31 2.70 11.24
C GLU A 140 -6.14 3.25 9.82
N ASN A 141 -6.21 4.56 9.64
CA ASN A 141 -6.02 5.21 8.35
C ASN A 141 -4.59 5.02 7.81
N LEU A 142 -3.57 5.15 8.66
CA LEU A 142 -2.18 4.93 8.28
C LEU A 142 -1.93 3.47 7.87
N ALA A 143 -2.50 2.51 8.61
CA ALA A 143 -2.41 1.09 8.27
C ALA A 143 -3.04 0.78 6.90
N ASN A 144 -4.19 1.39 6.60
CA ASN A 144 -4.84 1.29 5.29
C ASN A 144 -3.94 1.83 4.18
N VAL A 145 -3.41 3.05 4.33
CA VAL A 145 -2.56 3.70 3.32
C VAL A 145 -1.27 2.90 3.07
N VAL A 146 -0.63 2.40 4.14
CA VAL A 146 0.58 1.59 4.03
C VAL A 146 0.30 0.27 3.30
N ALA A 147 -0.80 -0.42 3.62
CA ALA A 147 -1.20 -1.63 2.93
C ALA A 147 -1.48 -1.38 1.43
N ASP A 148 -2.17 -0.29 1.09
CA ASP A 148 -2.43 0.10 -0.31
C ASP A 148 -1.13 0.33 -1.09
N GLN A 149 -0.15 1.03 -0.49
CA GLN A 149 1.15 1.28 -1.12
C GLN A 149 1.91 -0.03 -1.37
N ILE A 150 1.91 -0.95 -0.40
CA ILE A 150 2.53 -2.26 -0.52
C ILE A 150 1.89 -3.04 -1.67
N VAL A 151 0.56 -3.17 -1.68
CA VAL A 151 -0.17 -3.91 -2.73
C VAL A 151 0.05 -3.31 -4.11
N ALA A 152 0.03 -1.98 -4.24
CA ALA A 152 0.33 -1.31 -5.50
C ALA A 152 1.74 -1.66 -6.01
N ARG A 153 2.73 -1.72 -5.13
CA ARG A 153 4.11 -2.09 -5.49
C ARG A 153 4.24 -3.55 -5.89
N LEU A 154 3.54 -4.45 -5.18
CA LEU A 154 3.47 -5.88 -5.53
C LEU A 154 2.80 -6.08 -6.90
N ALA A 155 1.74 -5.33 -7.21
CA ALA A 155 1.07 -5.38 -8.51
C ALA A 155 1.98 -4.91 -9.64
N LEU A 156 2.79 -3.87 -9.43
CA LEU A 156 3.81 -3.44 -10.39
C LEU A 156 4.88 -4.51 -10.62
N TYR A 157 5.30 -5.20 -9.57
CA TYR A 157 6.22 -6.34 -9.70
C TYR A 157 5.59 -7.47 -10.53
N ALA A 158 4.34 -7.85 -10.21
CA ALA A 158 3.60 -8.88 -10.94
C ALA A 158 3.43 -8.53 -12.43
N THR A 159 3.15 -7.27 -12.76
CA THR A 159 3.03 -6.81 -14.16
C THR A 159 4.34 -6.98 -14.92
N ARG A 160 5.48 -6.63 -14.32
CA ARG A 160 6.81 -6.77 -14.96
C ARG A 160 7.19 -8.21 -15.19
N THR A 161 6.88 -9.11 -14.27
CA THR A 161 7.19 -10.55 -14.39
C THR A 161 6.24 -11.27 -15.34
N SER A 162 4.99 -10.82 -15.49
CA SER A 162 4.02 -11.36 -16.45
C SER A 162 4.31 -10.91 -17.89
N GLY A 163 4.87 -9.73 -18.10
CA GLY A 163 5.21 -9.18 -19.42
C GLY A 163 6.55 -9.66 -19.97
N ALA A 164 7.35 -10.39 -19.19
CA ALA A 164 8.66 -10.90 -19.57
C ALA A 164 8.63 -12.35 -20.13
N LYS A 165 7.44 -12.88 -20.38
CA LYS A 165 7.23 -14.20 -21.04
C LYS A 165 6.73 -13.98 -22.49
#